data_7bab2dffb57cb60759b80ffbb1bc99ea
#
_entry.id   7bab2dffb57cb60759b80ffbb1bc99ea
#
_cell.length_a   1.000
_cell.length_b   1.000
_cell.length_c   1.000
_cell.angle_alpha   90.00
_cell.angle_beta   90.00
_cell.angle_gamma   90.00
#
_symmetry.space_group_name_H-M   'P 1'
#
loop_
_entity.id
_entity.type
_entity.pdbx_description
1 polymer ?
#
loop_
_entity_poly.entity_id
_entity_poly.type
_entity_poly.pdbx_seq_one_letter_code
_entity_poly.pdbx_strand_id
1 'polypeptide(L)'
;MLKKISIAVTIFVLFLVLLMTNKAPDFAYRILPGYFADPDKAWTDTPLTPASITQSRLPEDVIRSRTETRLHSSGSSKQILFGDTHIHTTNSADAFMYSLPMMHGASGAYPPAFACDYARFISQLDFYFLTDHAESFTLGQWQDGIESVRQCNRTAGDPKNPDIVAFIGWEWTQVGTTAENHYGHHNVLFKDDDPTMLPSHPIASVGVGVATIAARSSEGKQSGILGLLDPRHQDYYASYNTWVEKMAQTPVCDSEIASPLLPANCYESAATPGELFKKLDQWGFDNIVIPHGTTWGFYTPPNADWRHQLNKDNIDPEKTRLIEVYSGHGNSEVFRDFTVRKMDITGDWTCPEPTYNYLPACWQAGEIILNRCLAEGNEAIECAKRSSDARYNFVQVDTIHGFMTVPGSTPEEWLDAGQPRDIFLPSFNYKPRKSVQYGLAMQNFDDPDDPLRYRWGFVGSTDTHSARAGNGFKQAHRLSTTDATGVRDSFWETIFASTAVITEPEPTSLKADQIDPASAKIFASEFERTNSFLSAGGLAAVHASGRDRDAIWSAMKRREVYGTSGHRI
;
A
#
# COMPACT_ATOMS: atom_id res chain seq x y z
N MET A 1 -26.78 -16.07 50.04
CA MET A 1 -26.78 -14.97 49.10
C MET A 1 -25.34 -14.62 48.62
N LEU A 2 -24.40 -14.44 49.51
CA LEU A 2 -22.99 -14.13 49.19
C LEU A 2 -22.31 -15.16 48.26
N LYS A 3 -22.49 -16.49 48.45
CA LYS A 3 -21.93 -17.52 47.56
C LYS A 3 -22.46 -17.43 46.11
N LYS A 4 -23.73 -17.07 45.91
CA LYS A 4 -24.31 -16.92 44.56
C LYS A 4 -23.79 -15.67 43.87
N ILE A 5 -23.57 -14.59 44.63
CA ILE A 5 -22.96 -13.34 44.11
C ILE A 5 -21.49 -13.59 43.74
N SER A 6 -20.73 -14.31 44.59
CA SER A 6 -19.34 -14.63 44.28
C SER A 6 -19.21 -15.49 43.02
N ILE A 7 -20.07 -16.48 42.82
CA ILE A 7 -20.09 -17.32 41.62
C ILE A 7 -20.44 -16.48 40.38
N ALA A 8 -21.44 -15.61 40.47
CA ALA A 8 -21.83 -14.75 39.35
C ALA A 8 -20.72 -13.76 38.96
N VAL A 9 -20.01 -13.17 39.94
CA VAL A 9 -18.86 -12.31 39.72
C VAL A 9 -17.68 -13.07 39.08
N THR A 10 -17.41 -14.29 39.55
CA THR A 10 -16.37 -15.14 38.99
C THR A 10 -16.68 -15.51 37.54
N ILE A 11 -17.92 -15.90 37.25
CA ILE A 11 -18.36 -16.20 35.88
C ILE A 11 -18.24 -14.96 34.98
N PHE A 12 -18.64 -13.80 35.49
CA PHE A 12 -18.54 -12.54 34.74
C PHE A 12 -17.08 -12.14 34.47
N VAL A 13 -16.18 -12.28 35.44
CA VAL A 13 -14.74 -12.04 35.27
C VAL A 13 -14.13 -13.04 34.29
N LEU A 14 -14.46 -14.31 34.38
CA LEU A 14 -14.02 -15.34 33.42
C LEU A 14 -14.56 -15.05 32.02
N PHE A 15 -15.78 -14.58 31.89
CA PHE A 15 -16.38 -14.17 30.63
C PHE A 15 -15.66 -12.94 30.05
N LEU A 16 -15.34 -11.94 30.87
CA LEU A 16 -14.55 -10.78 30.45
C LEU A 16 -13.13 -11.18 30.03
N VAL A 17 -12.48 -12.09 30.76
CA VAL A 17 -11.16 -12.62 30.38
C VAL A 17 -11.25 -13.40 29.07
N LEU A 18 -12.30 -14.20 28.88
CA LEU A 18 -12.55 -14.93 27.62
C LEU A 18 -12.78 -13.97 26.46
N LEU A 19 -13.53 -12.88 26.66
CA LEU A 19 -13.75 -11.84 25.66
C LEU A 19 -12.44 -11.13 25.23
N MET A 20 -11.44 -11.12 26.11
CA MET A 20 -10.12 -10.56 25.82
C MET A 20 -9.17 -11.57 25.15
N THR A 21 -9.62 -12.80 24.91
CA THR A 21 -8.84 -13.83 24.22
C THR A 21 -9.36 -14.05 22.80
N ASN A 22 -8.46 -14.41 21.88
CA ASN A 22 -8.83 -14.76 20.50
C ASN A 22 -9.72 -16.02 20.41
N LYS A 23 -9.99 -16.70 21.52
CA LYS A 23 -10.84 -17.91 21.60
C LYS A 23 -12.30 -17.61 21.92
N ALA A 24 -12.66 -16.38 22.17
CA ALA A 24 -14.04 -16.01 22.45
C ALA A 24 -15.01 -16.32 21.28
N PRO A 25 -14.66 -16.07 20.01
CA PRO A 25 -15.48 -16.45 18.86
C PRO A 25 -15.69 -17.96 18.76
N ASP A 26 -14.66 -18.79 18.98
CA ASP A 26 -14.75 -20.26 18.97
C ASP A 26 -15.71 -20.78 20.03
N PHE A 27 -15.65 -20.22 21.22
CA PHE A 27 -16.54 -20.56 22.31
C PHE A 27 -18.00 -20.19 21.99
N ALA A 28 -18.21 -19.00 21.43
CA ALA A 28 -19.51 -18.49 21.02
C ALA A 28 -20.12 -19.36 19.90
N TYR A 29 -19.34 -19.76 18.90
CA TYR A 29 -19.76 -20.68 17.84
C TYR A 29 -20.22 -22.03 18.40
N ARG A 30 -19.49 -22.60 19.34
CA ARG A 30 -19.87 -23.90 19.99
C ARG A 30 -21.17 -23.82 20.75
N ILE A 31 -21.54 -22.66 21.29
CA ILE A 31 -22.81 -22.47 22.03
C ILE A 31 -23.97 -22.16 21.08
N LEU A 32 -23.71 -21.37 19.99
CA LEU A 32 -24.73 -20.93 19.05
C LEU A 32 -24.26 -21.16 17.59
N PRO A 33 -24.11 -22.44 17.16
CA PRO A 33 -23.61 -22.83 15.88
C PRO A 33 -24.56 -22.41 14.79
N GLY A 34 -24.99 -21.61 14.35
CA GLY A 34 -25.93 -21.12 13.33
C GLY A 34 -26.02 -19.60 13.33
N TYR A 35 -25.48 -19.00 14.39
CA TYR A 35 -25.43 -17.56 14.52
C TYR A 35 -24.01 -17.00 14.26
N PHE A 36 -22.98 -17.75 14.66
CA PHE A 36 -21.59 -17.43 14.41
C PHE A 36 -21.07 -18.16 13.17
N ALA A 37 -20.18 -17.57 12.42
CA ALA A 37 -19.46 -18.27 11.36
C ALA A 37 -18.55 -19.37 11.95
N ASP A 38 -18.27 -20.38 11.14
CA ASP A 38 -17.47 -21.53 11.54
C ASP A 38 -15.97 -21.10 11.64
N PRO A 39 -15.38 -21.17 12.85
CA PRO A 39 -13.97 -20.78 13.01
C PRO A 39 -13.00 -21.69 12.28
N ASP A 40 -13.38 -22.95 11.96
CA ASP A 40 -12.54 -23.89 11.21
C ASP A 40 -12.42 -23.48 9.73
N LYS A 41 -13.17 -22.49 9.28
CA LYS A 41 -13.05 -21.88 7.95
C LYS A 41 -12.07 -20.71 7.91
N ALA A 42 -11.57 -20.26 9.06
CA ALA A 42 -10.55 -19.25 9.11
C ALA A 42 -9.25 -19.74 8.48
N TRP A 43 -8.52 -18.83 7.84
CA TRP A 43 -7.20 -19.11 7.28
C TRP A 43 -6.20 -19.52 8.37
N THR A 44 -5.35 -20.51 8.10
CA THR A 44 -4.47 -21.15 9.08
C THR A 44 -2.99 -21.07 8.76
N ASP A 45 -2.55 -20.28 7.80
CA ASP A 45 -1.14 -20.21 7.35
C ASP A 45 -0.55 -21.61 6.98
N THR A 46 -1.38 -22.43 6.41
CA THR A 46 -0.94 -23.72 5.87
C THR A 46 -0.77 -23.57 4.37
N PRO A 47 0.43 -23.80 3.81
CA PRO A 47 0.66 -23.67 2.38
C PRO A 47 -0.32 -24.52 1.57
N LEU A 48 -0.80 -23.95 0.47
CA LEU A 48 -1.64 -24.69 -0.47
C LEU A 48 -0.91 -25.92 -0.98
N THR A 49 -1.56 -27.07 -0.95
CA THR A 49 -1.10 -28.23 -1.68
C THR A 49 -1.39 -28.02 -3.15
N PRO A 50 -0.46 -28.40 -4.08
CA PRO A 50 -0.71 -28.29 -5.50
C PRO A 50 -2.02 -28.97 -5.88
N ALA A 51 -3.04 -28.17 -6.20
CA ALA A 51 -4.34 -28.68 -6.58
C ALA A 51 -4.32 -29.18 -8.03
N SER A 52 -5.14 -30.16 -8.32
CA SER A 52 -5.44 -30.54 -9.68
C SER A 52 -6.24 -29.40 -10.34
N ILE A 53 -5.68 -28.80 -11.39
CA ILE A 53 -6.28 -27.65 -12.05
C ILE A 53 -7.31 -28.13 -13.06
N THR A 54 -8.56 -27.73 -12.85
CA THR A 54 -9.68 -28.10 -13.73
C THR A 54 -10.26 -26.92 -14.50
N GLN A 55 -9.79 -25.72 -14.24
CA GLN A 55 -10.33 -24.50 -14.84
C GLN A 55 -9.98 -24.40 -16.32
N SER A 56 -10.95 -24.04 -17.13
CA SER A 56 -10.78 -23.86 -18.58
C SER A 56 -10.20 -22.48 -18.89
N ARG A 57 -9.28 -22.42 -19.86
CA ARG A 57 -8.82 -21.16 -20.45
C ARG A 57 -9.95 -20.49 -21.26
N LEU A 58 -9.71 -19.25 -21.70
CA LEU A 58 -10.60 -18.57 -22.65
C LEU A 58 -10.76 -19.40 -23.94
N PRO A 59 -11.93 -19.34 -24.60
CA PRO A 59 -12.14 -19.97 -25.92
C PRO A 59 -11.12 -19.50 -26.95
N GLU A 60 -10.66 -20.41 -27.81
CA GLU A 60 -9.63 -20.15 -28.81
C GLU A 60 -9.98 -19.02 -29.79
N ASP A 61 -11.26 -18.88 -30.15
CA ASP A 61 -11.73 -17.81 -31.02
C ASP A 61 -11.62 -16.44 -30.35
N VAL A 62 -11.83 -16.36 -29.03
CA VAL A 62 -11.65 -15.11 -28.25
C VAL A 62 -10.17 -14.73 -28.21
N ILE A 63 -9.27 -15.69 -27.94
CA ILE A 63 -7.82 -15.45 -27.93
C ILE A 63 -7.34 -14.99 -29.30
N ARG A 64 -7.77 -15.68 -30.36
CA ARG A 64 -7.42 -15.32 -31.73
C ARG A 64 -7.90 -13.91 -32.08
N SER A 65 -9.16 -13.57 -31.81
CA SER A 65 -9.74 -12.24 -32.07
C SER A 65 -8.96 -11.14 -31.33
N ARG A 66 -8.62 -11.39 -30.06
CA ARG A 66 -7.80 -10.45 -29.26
C ARG A 66 -6.43 -10.23 -29.88
N THR A 67 -5.78 -11.31 -30.34
CA THR A 67 -4.45 -11.24 -30.95
C THR A 67 -4.48 -10.50 -32.29
N GLU A 68 -5.45 -10.82 -33.15
CA GLU A 68 -5.65 -10.15 -34.46
C GLU A 68 -5.89 -8.64 -34.29
N THR A 69 -6.76 -8.24 -33.37
CA THR A 69 -7.05 -6.84 -33.09
C THR A 69 -5.78 -6.07 -32.69
N ARG A 70 -4.94 -6.67 -31.86
CA ARG A 70 -3.70 -6.03 -31.39
C ARG A 70 -2.63 -5.94 -32.47
N LEU A 71 -2.50 -6.95 -33.30
CA LEU A 71 -1.59 -6.90 -34.45
C LEU A 71 -1.99 -5.81 -35.44
N HIS A 72 -3.28 -5.65 -35.69
CA HIS A 72 -3.78 -4.57 -36.55
C HIS A 72 -3.52 -3.18 -36.00
N SER A 73 -3.62 -3.00 -34.68
CA SER A 73 -3.38 -1.71 -34.05
C SER A 73 -1.90 -1.33 -33.96
N SER A 74 -0.98 -2.29 -33.96
CA SER A 74 0.45 -2.03 -33.79
C SER A 74 1.18 -1.59 -35.06
N GLY A 75 0.66 -1.94 -36.25
CA GLY A 75 1.31 -1.66 -37.54
C GLY A 75 2.74 -2.25 -37.68
N SER A 76 3.19 -3.07 -36.75
CA SER A 76 4.54 -3.63 -36.65
C SER A 76 4.51 -5.14 -36.45
N SER A 77 5.69 -5.79 -36.49
CA SER A 77 5.85 -7.21 -36.14
C SER A 77 5.69 -7.48 -34.63
N LYS A 78 5.59 -6.43 -33.82
CA LYS A 78 5.36 -6.52 -32.38
C LYS A 78 3.90 -6.33 -32.04
N GLN A 79 3.45 -7.01 -31.00
CA GLN A 79 2.13 -6.85 -30.41
C GLN A 79 2.20 -5.84 -29.26
N ILE A 80 1.14 -5.05 -29.08
CA ILE A 80 0.96 -4.25 -27.88
C ILE A 80 0.13 -5.07 -26.90
N LEU A 81 0.74 -5.47 -25.79
CA LEU A 81 0.11 -6.23 -24.73
C LEU A 81 -0.08 -5.35 -23.50
N PHE A 82 -1.22 -5.47 -22.84
CA PHE A 82 -1.59 -4.67 -21.69
C PHE A 82 -1.60 -5.50 -20.42
N GLY A 83 -1.01 -4.96 -19.37
CA GLY A 83 -0.94 -5.61 -18.06
C GLY A 83 -0.97 -4.63 -16.91
N ASP A 84 -0.94 -5.22 -15.72
CA ASP A 84 -0.89 -4.50 -14.45
C ASP A 84 0.33 -5.00 -13.67
N THR A 85 1.23 -4.08 -13.33
CA THR A 85 2.51 -4.41 -12.67
C THR A 85 2.48 -4.16 -11.17
N HIS A 86 1.30 -3.83 -10.60
CA HIS A 86 1.19 -3.46 -9.20
C HIS A 86 -0.19 -3.83 -8.63
N ILE A 87 -0.25 -4.95 -7.92
CA ILE A 87 -1.50 -5.53 -7.41
C ILE A 87 -1.27 -6.10 -6.03
N HIS A 88 -2.09 -5.67 -5.07
CA HIS A 88 -2.17 -6.24 -3.73
C HIS A 88 -3.37 -7.16 -3.58
N THR A 89 -3.19 -8.17 -2.76
CA THR A 89 -4.20 -9.15 -2.38
C THR A 89 -4.35 -9.15 -0.85
N THR A 90 -5.12 -10.09 -0.30
CA THR A 90 -5.17 -10.27 1.16
C THR A 90 -3.85 -10.75 1.78
N ASN A 91 -2.79 -10.92 0.99
CA ASN A 91 -1.44 -11.15 1.50
C ASN A 91 -0.74 -9.84 1.92
N SER A 92 -1.27 -8.68 1.51
CA SER A 92 -0.85 -7.37 2.02
C SER A 92 -1.68 -6.99 3.25
N ALA A 93 -1.05 -6.46 4.28
CA ALA A 93 -1.69 -6.13 5.55
C ALA A 93 -2.83 -5.13 5.42
N ASP A 94 -2.62 -4.07 4.67
CA ASP A 94 -3.59 -3.02 4.41
C ASP A 94 -4.73 -3.52 3.50
N ALA A 95 -4.42 -4.24 2.42
CA ALA A 95 -5.44 -4.87 1.59
C ALA A 95 -6.27 -5.87 2.38
N PHE A 96 -5.66 -6.64 3.29
CA PHE A 96 -6.40 -7.54 4.19
C PHE A 96 -7.34 -6.75 5.10
N MET A 97 -6.83 -5.69 5.73
CA MET A 97 -7.62 -4.85 6.63
C MET A 97 -8.78 -4.16 5.90
N TYR A 98 -8.55 -3.62 4.70
CA TYR A 98 -9.61 -3.02 3.87
C TYR A 98 -10.65 -4.04 3.39
N SER A 99 -10.30 -5.32 3.32
CA SER A 99 -11.22 -6.40 2.98
C SER A 99 -12.12 -6.85 4.15
N LEU A 100 -11.82 -6.43 5.37
CA LEU A 100 -12.61 -6.83 6.54
C LEU A 100 -14.03 -6.27 6.49
N PRO A 101 -15.04 -7.04 6.92
CA PRO A 101 -16.46 -6.67 6.78
C PRO A 101 -16.87 -5.37 7.48
N MET A 102 -16.07 -4.88 8.42
CA MET A 102 -16.29 -3.60 9.08
C MET A 102 -15.94 -2.38 8.21
N MET A 103 -15.23 -2.59 7.11
CA MET A 103 -14.81 -1.53 6.20
C MET A 103 -15.90 -1.25 5.15
N HIS A 104 -15.99 0.00 4.69
CA HIS A 104 -16.96 0.40 3.68
C HIS A 104 -16.60 -0.22 2.31
N GLY A 105 -17.59 -0.83 1.67
CA GLY A 105 -17.39 -1.46 0.36
C GLY A 105 -16.64 -2.79 0.38
N ALA A 106 -16.17 -3.25 1.54
CA ALA A 106 -15.54 -4.54 1.68
C ALA A 106 -16.56 -5.67 1.45
N SER A 107 -16.13 -6.68 0.71
CA SER A 107 -16.94 -7.87 0.39
C SER A 107 -16.25 -9.17 0.81
N GLY A 108 -15.27 -9.08 1.68
CA GLY A 108 -14.48 -10.20 2.18
C GLY A 108 -13.10 -10.30 1.54
N ALA A 109 -12.44 -11.43 1.72
CA ALA A 109 -11.07 -11.65 1.28
C ALA A 109 -10.93 -11.64 -0.26
N TYR A 110 -9.83 -11.06 -0.72
CA TYR A 110 -9.40 -11.03 -2.11
C TYR A 110 -8.07 -11.78 -2.26
N PRO A 111 -8.08 -13.12 -2.30
CA PRO A 111 -6.86 -13.93 -2.34
C PRO A 111 -6.13 -13.80 -3.68
N PRO A 112 -4.85 -14.21 -3.77
CA PRO A 112 -4.05 -14.16 -5.01
C PRO A 112 -4.74 -14.79 -6.23
N ALA A 113 -5.47 -15.89 -6.05
CA ALA A 113 -6.22 -16.55 -7.14
C ALA A 113 -7.31 -15.67 -7.75
N PHE A 114 -7.92 -14.77 -6.98
CA PHE A 114 -8.92 -13.83 -7.46
C PHE A 114 -8.34 -12.86 -8.49
N ALA A 115 -7.08 -12.44 -8.33
CA ALA A 115 -6.40 -11.57 -9.29
C ALA A 115 -6.31 -12.20 -10.69
N CYS A 116 -6.05 -13.51 -10.77
CA CYS A 116 -6.05 -14.24 -12.04
C CYS A 116 -7.41 -14.20 -12.73
N ASP A 117 -8.48 -14.54 -12.00
CA ASP A 117 -9.83 -14.56 -12.57
C ASP A 117 -10.29 -13.15 -12.98
N TYR A 118 -9.99 -12.15 -12.17
CA TYR A 118 -10.32 -10.77 -12.50
C TYR A 118 -9.55 -10.27 -13.73
N ALA A 119 -8.24 -10.50 -13.77
CA ALA A 119 -7.38 -10.13 -14.90
C ALA A 119 -7.81 -10.82 -16.19
N ARG A 120 -8.16 -12.10 -16.12
CA ARG A 120 -8.54 -12.92 -17.29
C ARG A 120 -9.93 -12.60 -17.82
N PHE A 121 -10.94 -12.57 -16.95
CA PHE A 121 -12.36 -12.54 -17.36
C PHE A 121 -12.99 -11.14 -17.30
N ILE A 122 -12.53 -10.28 -16.38
CA ILE A 122 -13.11 -8.95 -16.18
C ILE A 122 -12.31 -7.89 -16.94
N SER A 123 -11.04 -7.67 -16.54
CA SER A 123 -10.19 -6.66 -17.18
C SER A 123 -9.58 -7.12 -18.51
N GLN A 124 -9.57 -8.42 -18.78
CA GLN A 124 -9.02 -9.02 -20.00
C GLN A 124 -7.58 -8.58 -20.29
N LEU A 125 -6.74 -8.62 -19.28
CA LEU A 125 -5.32 -8.31 -19.40
C LEU A 125 -4.57 -9.42 -20.13
N ASP A 126 -3.38 -9.10 -20.64
CA ASP A 126 -2.46 -10.05 -21.25
C ASP A 126 -1.45 -10.57 -20.24
N PHE A 127 -1.13 -9.76 -19.23
CA PHE A 127 -0.26 -10.15 -18.13
C PHE A 127 -0.58 -9.37 -16.85
N TYR A 128 -0.12 -9.88 -15.72
CA TYR A 128 -0.16 -9.16 -14.45
C TYR A 128 0.94 -9.64 -13.50
N PHE A 129 1.24 -8.83 -12.49
CA PHE A 129 2.16 -9.16 -11.42
C PHE A 129 1.45 -9.05 -10.07
N LEU A 130 1.64 -10.02 -9.18
CA LEU A 130 1.32 -9.88 -7.77
C LEU A 130 2.50 -9.21 -7.08
N THR A 131 2.24 -8.17 -6.30
CA THR A 131 3.26 -7.36 -5.63
C THR A 131 2.84 -7.00 -4.21
N ASP A 132 2.30 -7.96 -3.47
CA ASP A 132 1.95 -7.77 -2.07
C ASP A 132 3.15 -7.26 -1.25
N HIS A 133 2.89 -6.49 -0.20
CA HIS A 133 3.94 -5.92 0.66
C HIS A 133 4.83 -6.99 1.28
N ALA A 134 6.14 -6.93 1.03
CA ALA A 134 7.12 -7.85 1.60
C ALA A 134 7.09 -7.87 3.14
N GLU A 135 6.73 -6.76 3.75
CA GLU A 135 6.64 -6.54 5.18
C GLU A 135 5.55 -7.38 5.84
N SER A 136 4.56 -7.84 5.07
CA SER A 136 3.37 -8.54 5.58
C SER A 136 3.36 -10.04 5.29
N PHE A 137 4.27 -10.57 4.52
CA PHE A 137 4.25 -11.98 4.18
C PHE A 137 4.57 -12.89 5.35
N THR A 138 3.75 -13.91 5.54
CA THR A 138 4.15 -15.15 6.18
C THR A 138 4.73 -16.10 5.13
N LEU A 139 5.44 -17.15 5.57
CA LEU A 139 5.94 -18.17 4.65
C LEU A 139 4.81 -18.82 3.85
N GLY A 140 3.68 -19.12 4.50
CA GLY A 140 2.51 -19.71 3.84
C GLY A 140 1.94 -18.79 2.75
N GLN A 141 1.77 -17.52 3.04
CA GLN A 141 1.26 -16.54 2.06
C GLN A 141 2.17 -16.38 0.84
N TRP A 142 3.50 -16.35 1.04
CA TRP A 142 4.44 -16.30 -0.08
C TRP A 142 4.30 -17.53 -0.99
N GLN A 143 4.24 -18.72 -0.39
CA GLN A 143 4.05 -19.98 -1.12
C GLN A 143 2.69 -20.04 -1.83
N ASP A 144 1.63 -19.55 -1.19
CA ASP A 144 0.29 -19.45 -1.78
C ASP A 144 0.26 -18.51 -2.98
N GLY A 145 0.96 -17.38 -2.90
CA GLY A 145 1.14 -16.44 -4.02
C GLY A 145 1.81 -17.11 -5.22
N ILE A 146 2.93 -17.81 -5.00
CA ILE A 146 3.64 -18.56 -6.04
C ILE A 146 2.73 -19.63 -6.66
N GLU A 147 2.06 -20.43 -5.84
CA GLU A 147 1.20 -21.51 -6.36
C GLU A 147 -0.01 -20.95 -7.11
N SER A 148 -0.60 -19.84 -6.66
CA SER A 148 -1.69 -19.17 -7.37
C SER A 148 -1.27 -18.68 -8.76
N VAL A 149 -0.07 -18.09 -8.89
CA VAL A 149 0.50 -17.67 -10.17
C VAL A 149 0.74 -18.89 -11.08
N ARG A 150 1.32 -19.96 -10.54
CA ARG A 150 1.56 -21.20 -11.29
C ARG A 150 0.26 -21.82 -11.81
N GLN A 151 -0.78 -21.87 -10.99
CA GLN A 151 -2.10 -22.38 -11.38
C GLN A 151 -2.71 -21.51 -12.49
N CYS A 152 -2.63 -20.19 -12.38
CA CYS A 152 -3.07 -19.28 -13.42
C CYS A 152 -2.40 -19.57 -14.77
N ASN A 153 -1.06 -19.73 -14.78
CA ASN A 153 -0.29 -20.00 -15.98
C ASN A 153 -0.58 -21.40 -16.57
N ARG A 154 -0.79 -22.42 -15.73
CA ARG A 154 -1.15 -23.77 -16.22
C ARG A 154 -2.49 -23.81 -16.93
N THR A 155 -3.44 -22.95 -16.55
CA THR A 155 -4.74 -22.85 -17.22
C THR A 155 -4.71 -21.93 -18.45
N ALA A 156 -3.60 -21.23 -18.71
CA ALA A 156 -3.47 -20.28 -19.81
C ALA A 156 -3.30 -20.95 -21.20
N GLY A 157 -3.18 -22.26 -21.25
CA GLY A 157 -3.11 -23.05 -22.48
C GLY A 157 -1.70 -23.17 -23.01
N ASP A 158 -1.49 -22.94 -24.31
CA ASP A 158 -0.17 -23.04 -24.94
C ASP A 158 0.81 -22.00 -24.36
N PRO A 159 1.93 -22.41 -23.74
CA PRO A 159 2.90 -21.48 -23.18
C PRO A 159 3.52 -20.50 -24.20
N LYS A 160 3.46 -20.79 -25.49
CA LYS A 160 3.92 -19.90 -26.56
C LYS A 160 2.85 -18.91 -27.01
N ASN A 161 1.59 -19.19 -26.72
CA ASN A 161 0.46 -18.31 -27.01
C ASN A 161 -0.57 -18.37 -25.87
N PRO A 162 -0.20 -17.99 -24.64
CA PRO A 162 -1.10 -18.04 -23.50
C PRO A 162 -2.20 -16.97 -23.60
N ASP A 163 -3.34 -17.23 -22.98
CA ASP A 163 -4.40 -16.20 -22.87
C ASP A 163 -4.03 -15.12 -21.86
N ILE A 164 -3.23 -15.45 -20.85
CA ILE A 164 -2.69 -14.54 -19.84
C ILE A 164 -1.34 -15.04 -19.35
N VAL A 165 -0.47 -14.15 -18.91
CA VAL A 165 0.77 -14.49 -18.20
C VAL A 165 0.74 -13.85 -16.82
N ALA A 166 0.74 -14.68 -15.80
CA ALA A 166 0.86 -14.26 -14.41
C ALA A 166 2.32 -14.29 -13.95
N PHE A 167 2.74 -13.26 -13.24
CA PHE A 167 4.05 -13.14 -12.63
C PHE A 167 3.92 -12.95 -11.13
N ILE A 168 5.00 -13.19 -10.40
CA ILE A 168 5.11 -12.98 -8.96
C ILE A 168 6.17 -11.94 -8.64
N GLY A 169 5.98 -11.24 -7.54
CA GLY A 169 6.92 -10.29 -6.98
C GLY A 169 6.47 -9.89 -5.59
N TRP A 170 7.02 -8.82 -5.10
CA TRP A 170 6.59 -8.15 -3.88
C TRP A 170 6.84 -6.65 -3.97
N GLU A 171 6.19 -5.89 -3.12
CA GLU A 171 6.54 -4.51 -2.88
C GLU A 171 7.49 -4.39 -1.68
N TRP A 172 8.61 -3.70 -1.89
CA TRP A 172 9.54 -3.26 -0.86
C TRP A 172 9.11 -1.85 -0.43
N THR A 173 8.40 -1.75 0.69
CA THR A 173 7.65 -0.55 1.12
C THR A 173 8.49 0.32 2.05
N GLN A 174 9.55 0.91 1.53
CA GLN A 174 10.45 1.73 2.32
C GLN A 174 9.89 3.15 2.50
N VAL A 175 9.70 3.55 3.75
CA VAL A 175 9.29 4.89 4.15
C VAL A 175 10.25 5.43 5.21
N GLY A 176 10.99 6.46 4.86
CA GLY A 176 11.83 7.19 5.80
C GLY A 176 11.10 8.39 6.40
N THR A 177 11.60 8.87 7.54
CA THR A 177 11.07 10.04 8.25
C THR A 177 11.69 11.36 7.79
N THR A 178 12.84 11.29 7.13
CA THR A 178 13.58 12.45 6.60
C THR A 178 13.92 12.26 5.13
N ALA A 179 14.31 13.32 4.45
CA ALA A 179 14.71 13.26 3.05
C ALA A 179 15.94 12.35 2.83
N GLU A 180 16.80 12.22 3.83
CA GLU A 180 18.05 11.46 3.76
C GLU A 180 17.86 9.97 3.92
N ASN A 181 16.83 9.54 4.64
CA ASN A 181 16.56 8.12 4.90
C ASN A 181 15.32 7.60 4.16
N HIS A 182 14.70 8.41 3.28
CA HIS A 182 13.56 8.02 2.48
C HIS A 182 13.96 7.68 1.05
N TYR A 183 13.74 6.43 0.67
CA TYR A 183 13.98 5.94 -0.68
C TYR A 183 12.69 5.77 -1.50
N GLY A 184 11.57 5.52 -0.81
CA GLY A 184 10.26 5.28 -1.43
C GLY A 184 10.03 3.80 -1.74
N HIS A 185 8.84 3.49 -2.18
CA HIS A 185 8.40 2.14 -2.49
C HIS A 185 8.97 1.63 -3.81
N HIS A 186 9.23 0.32 -3.89
CA HIS A 186 9.73 -0.35 -5.09
C HIS A 186 9.07 -1.71 -5.26
N ASN A 187 8.48 -1.97 -6.41
CA ASN A 187 8.04 -3.31 -6.78
C ASN A 187 9.23 -4.13 -7.25
N VAL A 188 9.45 -5.29 -6.66
CA VAL A 188 10.44 -6.29 -7.07
C VAL A 188 9.71 -7.39 -7.81
N LEU A 189 9.97 -7.52 -9.10
CA LEU A 189 9.29 -8.45 -10.00
C LEU A 189 10.23 -9.55 -10.43
N PHE A 190 9.73 -10.81 -10.53
CA PHE A 190 10.50 -11.96 -10.99
C PHE A 190 9.97 -12.47 -12.32
N LYS A 191 10.92 -12.96 -13.15
CA LYS A 191 10.61 -13.51 -14.45
C LYS A 191 9.87 -14.84 -14.35
N ASP A 192 10.37 -15.74 -13.51
CA ASP A 192 9.93 -17.13 -13.44
C ASP A 192 8.76 -17.33 -12.45
N ASP A 193 8.09 -18.46 -12.57
CA ASP A 193 7.08 -18.96 -11.62
C ASP A 193 7.44 -20.34 -11.05
N ASP A 194 8.61 -20.87 -11.40
CA ASP A 194 9.15 -22.07 -10.78
C ASP A 194 9.71 -21.73 -9.39
N PRO A 195 9.24 -22.39 -8.31
CA PRO A 195 9.74 -22.11 -6.96
C PRO A 195 11.26 -22.26 -6.78
N THR A 196 11.92 -23.04 -7.64
CA THR A 196 13.38 -23.19 -7.63
C THR A 196 14.12 -22.01 -8.26
N MET A 197 13.40 -21.15 -8.97
CA MET A 197 13.89 -19.94 -9.62
C MET A 197 13.36 -18.66 -8.94
N LEU A 198 12.91 -18.78 -7.71
CA LEU A 198 12.39 -17.70 -6.90
C LEU A 198 13.02 -17.70 -5.51
N PRO A 199 13.13 -16.53 -4.85
CA PRO A 199 13.53 -16.48 -3.44
C PRO A 199 12.60 -17.31 -2.56
N SER A 200 13.16 -17.94 -1.52
CA SER A 200 12.37 -18.72 -0.56
C SER A 200 11.49 -17.84 0.33
N HIS A 201 11.79 -16.55 0.42
CA HIS A 201 11.04 -15.53 1.16
C HIS A 201 11.29 -14.14 0.54
N PRO A 202 10.36 -13.18 0.70
CA PRO A 202 10.55 -11.80 0.28
C PRO A 202 11.58 -11.06 1.13
N ILE A 203 12.16 -9.99 0.58
CA ILE A 203 13.01 -9.05 1.29
C ILE A 203 12.19 -7.80 1.59
N ALA A 204 11.91 -7.57 2.86
CA ALA A 204 11.15 -6.43 3.35
C ALA A 204 12.00 -5.16 3.45
N SER A 205 11.36 -4.02 3.61
CA SER A 205 12.04 -2.77 3.95
C SER A 205 12.25 -2.61 5.46
N VAL A 206 12.81 -1.46 5.84
CA VAL A 206 12.85 -0.97 7.22
C VAL A 206 12.28 0.45 7.27
N GLY A 207 11.90 0.91 8.46
CA GLY A 207 11.42 2.27 8.68
C GLY A 207 9.95 2.34 9.11
N VAL A 208 9.31 3.49 8.88
CA VAL A 208 7.94 3.76 9.36
C VAL A 208 6.91 2.84 8.68
N GLY A 209 7.09 2.53 7.39
CA GLY A 209 6.21 1.62 6.66
C GLY A 209 6.09 0.25 7.33
N VAL A 210 7.21 -0.29 7.82
CA VAL A 210 7.23 -1.59 8.53
C VAL A 210 6.40 -1.56 9.80
N ALA A 211 6.50 -0.49 10.60
CA ALA A 211 5.74 -0.37 11.85
C ALA A 211 4.23 -0.33 11.59
N THR A 212 3.81 0.23 10.46
CA THR A 212 2.41 0.37 10.08
C THR A 212 1.87 -0.90 9.40
N ILE A 213 2.64 -1.49 8.48
CA ILE A 213 2.18 -2.57 7.60
C ILE A 213 2.46 -3.96 8.19
N ALA A 214 3.58 -4.16 8.88
CA ALA A 214 3.92 -5.47 9.45
C ALA A 214 3.11 -5.86 10.69
N ALA A 215 2.20 -5.01 11.16
CA ALA A 215 1.34 -5.23 12.34
C ALA A 215 2.04 -5.94 13.51
N ARG A 216 3.34 -5.71 13.66
CA ARG A 216 4.17 -6.28 14.74
C ARG A 216 3.81 -5.73 16.11
N SER A 217 2.89 -4.76 16.15
CA SER A 217 2.36 -4.19 17.38
C SER A 217 1.28 -5.07 17.99
N SER A 218 1.08 -4.93 19.29
CA SER A 218 0.15 -5.70 20.14
C SER A 218 -1.35 -5.58 19.79
N GLU A 219 -1.70 -5.01 18.64
CA GLU A 219 -3.09 -4.73 18.24
C GLU A 219 -3.92 -5.99 17.88
N GLY A 220 -3.28 -7.11 17.57
CA GLY A 220 -3.95 -8.37 17.28
C GLY A 220 -4.86 -8.92 18.39
N LYS A 221 -4.78 -8.38 19.60
CA LYS A 221 -5.64 -8.79 20.71
C LYS A 221 -7.08 -8.28 20.63
N GLN A 222 -7.37 -7.32 19.76
CA GLN A 222 -8.71 -6.69 19.68
C GLN A 222 -9.68 -7.43 18.74
N SER A 223 -9.19 -8.24 17.85
CA SER A 223 -10.03 -8.86 16.81
C SER A 223 -10.94 -9.97 17.32
N GLY A 224 -10.65 -10.59 18.46
CA GLY A 224 -11.61 -11.48 19.15
C GLY A 224 -12.91 -10.77 19.53
N ILE A 225 -12.83 -9.49 19.90
CA ILE A 225 -14.00 -8.66 20.19
C ILE A 225 -14.76 -8.35 18.89
N LEU A 226 -14.07 -8.09 17.78
CA LEU A 226 -14.69 -7.80 16.49
C LEU A 226 -15.56 -8.97 16.01
N GLY A 227 -15.08 -10.21 16.15
CA GLY A 227 -15.85 -11.41 15.82
C GLY A 227 -17.11 -11.58 16.68
N LEU A 228 -17.15 -11.06 17.90
CA LEU A 228 -18.36 -11.05 18.73
C LEU A 228 -19.33 -9.95 18.32
N LEU A 229 -18.83 -8.81 17.88
CA LEU A 229 -19.65 -7.68 17.40
C LEU A 229 -20.23 -7.94 16.00
N ASP A 230 -19.56 -8.77 15.19
CA ASP A 230 -19.99 -9.15 13.84
C ASP A 230 -19.89 -10.69 13.66
N PRO A 231 -20.77 -11.45 14.33
CA PRO A 231 -20.66 -12.91 14.43
C PRO A 231 -20.81 -13.64 13.10
N ARG A 232 -21.42 -13.03 12.10
CA ARG A 232 -21.58 -13.64 10.77
C ARG A 232 -20.29 -13.68 9.96
N HIS A 233 -19.31 -12.88 10.34
CA HIS A 233 -18.02 -12.71 9.66
C HIS A 233 -16.84 -12.97 10.59
N GLN A 234 -17.04 -13.72 11.68
CA GLN A 234 -15.97 -13.99 12.65
C GLN A 234 -14.76 -14.72 12.04
N ASP A 235 -14.98 -15.53 10.99
CA ASP A 235 -13.92 -16.23 10.25
C ASP A 235 -12.94 -15.27 9.56
N TYR A 236 -13.40 -14.12 9.06
CA TYR A 236 -12.54 -13.07 8.53
C TYR A 236 -11.67 -12.45 9.62
N TYR A 237 -12.27 -12.11 10.75
CA TYR A 237 -11.52 -11.55 11.89
C TYR A 237 -10.56 -12.58 12.49
N ALA A 238 -10.95 -13.85 12.55
CA ALA A 238 -10.08 -14.93 13.00
C ALA A 238 -8.90 -15.15 12.06
N SER A 239 -9.12 -15.05 10.75
CA SER A 239 -8.08 -15.12 9.72
C SER A 239 -7.07 -13.98 9.87
N TYR A 240 -7.54 -12.75 10.05
CA TYR A 240 -6.71 -11.58 10.30
C TYR A 240 -5.87 -11.76 11.58
N ASN A 241 -6.47 -12.28 12.66
CA ASN A 241 -5.75 -12.59 13.89
C ASN A 241 -4.63 -13.59 13.69
N THR A 242 -4.93 -14.68 12.99
CA THR A 242 -3.95 -15.73 12.71
C THR A 242 -2.75 -15.13 11.97
N TRP A 243 -3.01 -14.26 11.00
CA TRP A 243 -1.95 -13.56 10.29
C TRP A 243 -1.11 -12.68 11.23
N VAL A 244 -1.74 -11.84 12.05
CA VAL A 244 -1.02 -10.96 13.01
C VAL A 244 -0.17 -11.77 13.98
N GLU A 245 -0.70 -12.86 14.53
CA GLU A 245 0.04 -13.75 15.44
C GLU A 245 1.24 -14.40 14.74
N LYS A 246 1.09 -14.83 13.50
CA LYS A 246 2.18 -15.41 12.71
C LYS A 246 3.28 -14.40 12.40
N MET A 247 2.90 -13.19 11.99
CA MET A 247 3.87 -12.12 11.76
C MET A 247 4.64 -11.76 13.04
N ALA A 248 3.95 -11.69 14.18
CA ALA A 248 4.59 -11.40 15.46
C ALA A 248 5.56 -12.51 15.93
N GLN A 249 5.33 -13.75 15.50
CA GLN A 249 6.15 -14.91 15.84
C GLN A 249 7.31 -15.15 14.86
N THR A 250 7.29 -14.54 13.66
CA THR A 250 8.34 -14.72 12.64
C THR A 250 9.65 -14.09 13.13
N PRO A 251 10.72 -14.89 13.28
CA PRO A 251 12.01 -14.36 13.74
C PRO A 251 12.65 -13.47 12.68
N VAL A 252 13.42 -12.49 13.11
CA VAL A 252 14.26 -11.70 12.19
C VAL A 252 15.42 -12.58 11.72
N CYS A 253 15.72 -12.52 10.43
CA CYS A 253 16.85 -13.24 9.84
C CYS A 253 18.19 -12.70 10.37
N ASP A 254 19.20 -13.56 10.43
CA ASP A 254 20.57 -13.16 10.73
C ASP A 254 21.16 -12.38 9.54
N SER A 255 21.50 -11.13 9.77
CA SER A 255 22.03 -10.21 8.74
C SER A 255 23.42 -10.60 8.20
N GLU A 256 24.17 -11.45 8.94
CA GLU A 256 25.49 -11.91 8.54
C GLU A 256 25.44 -13.11 7.58
N ILE A 257 24.27 -13.75 7.42
CA ILE A 257 24.07 -14.88 6.55
C ILE A 257 23.56 -14.40 5.17
N ALA A 258 24.13 -14.94 4.09
CA ALA A 258 23.67 -14.64 2.74
C ALA A 258 22.22 -15.12 2.54
N SER A 259 21.41 -14.32 1.83
CA SER A 259 19.97 -14.55 1.63
C SER A 259 19.58 -15.99 1.23
N PRO A 260 20.27 -16.67 0.29
CA PRO A 260 19.94 -18.05 -0.10
C PRO A 260 20.22 -19.11 0.98
N LEU A 261 20.99 -18.77 1.99
CA LEU A 261 21.34 -19.68 3.10
C LEU A 261 20.48 -19.44 4.35
N LEU A 262 19.65 -18.43 4.34
CA LEU A 262 18.72 -18.10 5.43
C LEU A 262 17.59 -19.14 5.53
N PRO A 263 17.04 -19.37 6.73
CA PRO A 263 15.81 -20.13 6.88
C PRO A 263 14.65 -19.45 6.15
N ALA A 264 13.85 -20.20 5.40
CA ALA A 264 12.72 -19.64 4.66
C ALA A 264 11.64 -18.97 5.56
N ASN A 265 11.61 -19.30 6.85
CA ASN A 265 10.64 -18.79 7.82
C ASN A 265 11.18 -17.65 8.69
N CYS A 266 12.17 -16.90 8.25
CA CYS A 266 12.60 -15.69 8.93
C CYS A 266 12.27 -14.44 8.11
N TYR A 267 12.21 -13.30 8.78
CA TYR A 267 11.93 -11.99 8.21
C TYR A 267 13.25 -11.32 7.80
N GLU A 268 13.51 -11.31 6.51
CA GLU A 268 14.67 -10.64 5.92
C GLU A 268 14.31 -9.20 5.54
N SER A 269 15.23 -8.25 5.76
CA SER A 269 15.01 -6.86 5.41
C SER A 269 16.25 -6.20 4.80
N ALA A 270 16.02 -5.12 4.05
CA ALA A 270 17.02 -4.23 3.50
C ALA A 270 16.63 -2.77 3.81
N ALA A 271 17.59 -1.97 4.26
CA ALA A 271 17.33 -0.58 4.66
C ALA A 271 17.44 0.40 3.49
N THR A 272 18.19 0.05 2.47
CA THR A 272 18.47 0.89 1.29
C THR A 272 18.27 0.11 0.00
N PRO A 273 18.06 0.80 -1.14
CA PRO A 273 18.02 0.14 -2.44
C PRO A 273 19.28 -0.69 -2.73
N GLY A 274 20.46 -0.19 -2.34
CA GLY A 274 21.71 -0.92 -2.54
C GLY A 274 21.80 -2.21 -1.76
N GLU A 275 21.30 -2.25 -0.51
CA GLU A 275 21.19 -3.50 0.25
C GLU A 275 20.19 -4.46 -0.39
N LEU A 276 19.05 -3.95 -0.86
CA LEU A 276 18.06 -4.73 -1.60
C LEU A 276 18.68 -5.37 -2.86
N PHE A 277 19.37 -4.58 -3.68
CA PHE A 277 20.03 -5.08 -4.90
C PHE A 277 21.09 -6.12 -4.60
N LYS A 278 21.92 -5.90 -3.56
CA LYS A 278 22.93 -6.87 -3.12
C LYS A 278 22.31 -8.22 -2.72
N LYS A 279 21.18 -8.19 -2.00
CA LYS A 279 20.47 -9.41 -1.59
C LYS A 279 19.80 -10.11 -2.78
N LEU A 280 19.23 -9.36 -3.72
CA LEU A 280 18.70 -9.90 -4.98
C LEU A 280 19.81 -10.54 -5.84
N ASP A 281 21.03 -9.96 -5.86
CA ASP A 281 22.19 -10.55 -6.54
C ASP A 281 22.66 -11.86 -5.89
N GLN A 282 22.53 -11.98 -4.58
CA GLN A 282 22.84 -13.23 -3.89
C GLN A 282 21.91 -14.37 -4.31
N TRP A 283 20.63 -14.08 -4.59
CA TRP A 283 19.69 -15.03 -5.16
C TRP A 283 20.00 -15.35 -6.63
N GLY A 284 20.44 -14.36 -7.40
CA GLY A 284 20.83 -14.51 -8.81
C GLY A 284 19.68 -14.78 -9.78
N PHE A 285 18.44 -14.56 -9.37
CA PHE A 285 17.26 -14.74 -10.23
C PHE A 285 16.98 -13.49 -11.06
N ASP A 286 16.42 -13.68 -12.26
CA ASP A 286 16.02 -12.58 -13.14
C ASP A 286 14.93 -11.72 -12.48
N ASN A 287 15.24 -10.45 -12.25
CA ASN A 287 14.35 -9.52 -11.60
C ASN A 287 14.33 -8.13 -12.26
N ILE A 288 13.28 -7.38 -12.02
CA ILE A 288 13.12 -5.94 -12.33
C ILE A 288 12.65 -5.25 -11.06
N VAL A 289 13.22 -4.10 -10.74
CA VAL A 289 12.82 -3.28 -9.60
C VAL A 289 12.22 -1.97 -10.12
N ILE A 290 10.96 -1.69 -9.75
CA ILE A 290 10.19 -0.54 -10.25
C ILE A 290 9.87 0.41 -9.11
N PRO A 291 10.53 1.59 -9.02
CA PRO A 291 10.12 2.64 -8.09
C PRO A 291 8.73 3.16 -8.43
N HIS A 292 7.94 3.51 -7.41
CA HIS A 292 6.61 4.09 -7.56
C HIS A 292 6.27 5.06 -6.43
N GLY A 293 5.14 5.75 -6.52
CA GLY A 293 4.64 6.64 -5.48
C GLY A 293 5.58 7.79 -5.11
N THR A 294 6.46 8.20 -6.00
CA THR A 294 7.66 8.96 -5.66
C THR A 294 7.41 10.42 -5.31
N THR A 295 6.35 11.02 -5.83
CA THR A 295 6.03 12.45 -5.59
C THR A 295 4.88 12.66 -4.64
N TRP A 296 4.13 11.64 -4.36
CA TRP A 296 2.86 11.73 -3.68
C TRP A 296 2.83 10.90 -2.41
N GLY A 297 1.69 10.97 -1.82
CA GLY A 297 1.46 10.29 -0.58
C GLY A 297 1.85 11.15 0.62
N PHE A 298 1.20 10.83 1.65
CA PHE A 298 1.43 11.36 2.96
C PHE A 298 2.76 10.85 3.56
N TYR A 299 3.34 9.81 2.98
CA TYR A 299 4.56 9.16 3.48
C TYR A 299 5.87 9.72 2.89
N THR A 300 5.83 10.48 1.79
CA THR A 300 7.05 11.09 1.26
C THR A 300 7.41 12.36 2.02
N PRO A 301 8.53 12.39 2.78
CA PRO A 301 8.88 13.53 3.60
C PRO A 301 9.19 14.78 2.77
N PRO A 302 9.02 15.97 3.35
CA PRO A 302 9.43 17.21 2.72
C PRO A 302 10.90 17.17 2.32
N ASN A 303 11.23 17.78 1.17
CA ASN A 303 12.58 17.82 0.59
C ASN A 303 13.15 16.47 0.12
N ALA A 304 12.36 15.40 0.09
CA ALA A 304 12.78 14.19 -0.58
C ALA A 304 13.23 14.50 -2.03
N ASP A 305 14.33 13.90 -2.44
CA ASP A 305 15.03 14.24 -3.68
C ASP A 305 15.65 12.98 -4.29
N TRP A 306 15.59 12.84 -5.60
CA TRP A 306 16.22 11.74 -6.31
C TRP A 306 17.75 11.69 -6.16
N ARG A 307 18.40 12.82 -5.87
CA ARG A 307 19.86 12.89 -5.66
C ARG A 307 20.35 11.95 -4.57
N HIS A 308 19.51 11.74 -3.56
CA HIS A 308 19.86 10.84 -2.45
C HIS A 308 20.09 9.38 -2.90
N GLN A 309 19.39 8.95 -3.95
CA GLN A 309 19.52 7.60 -4.51
C GLN A 309 20.47 7.51 -5.70
N LEU A 310 20.82 8.64 -6.34
CA LEU A 310 21.67 8.67 -7.54
C LEU A 310 23.15 8.62 -7.16
N ASN A 311 23.58 7.49 -6.62
CA ASN A 311 24.98 7.20 -6.28
C ASN A 311 25.28 5.71 -6.56
N LYS A 312 26.57 5.33 -6.57
CA LYS A 312 27.01 3.96 -6.90
C LYS A 312 26.46 2.87 -5.97
N ASP A 313 26.12 3.24 -4.73
CA ASP A 313 25.63 2.29 -3.75
C ASP A 313 24.13 1.98 -3.92
N ASN A 314 23.33 2.95 -4.40
CA ASN A 314 21.86 2.86 -4.41
C ASN A 314 21.23 2.79 -5.81
N ILE A 315 22.03 2.73 -6.88
CA ILE A 315 21.53 2.59 -8.25
C ILE A 315 22.01 1.28 -8.87
N ASP A 316 21.09 0.57 -9.49
CA ASP A 316 21.38 -0.56 -10.39
C ASP A 316 20.62 -0.36 -11.70
N PRO A 317 21.30 0.08 -12.80
CA PRO A 317 20.65 0.32 -14.08
C PRO A 317 20.11 -0.93 -14.77
N GLU A 318 20.56 -2.12 -14.38
CA GLU A 318 20.08 -3.40 -14.95
C GLU A 318 18.81 -3.89 -14.24
N LYS A 319 18.64 -3.57 -12.96
CA LYS A 319 17.42 -3.86 -12.21
C LYS A 319 16.38 -2.77 -12.36
N THR A 320 16.79 -1.48 -12.23
CA THR A 320 15.89 -0.32 -12.26
C THR A 320 15.63 0.16 -13.68
N ARG A 321 15.08 -0.73 -14.51
CA ARG A 321 14.78 -0.45 -15.93
C ARG A 321 13.53 0.39 -16.15
N LEU A 322 12.60 0.34 -15.23
CA LEU A 322 11.26 0.92 -15.34
C LEU A 322 10.98 1.81 -14.14
N ILE A 323 10.01 2.71 -14.31
CA ILE A 323 9.41 3.49 -13.24
C ILE A 323 7.91 3.58 -13.46
N GLU A 324 7.14 3.45 -12.39
CA GLU A 324 5.70 3.66 -12.42
C GLU A 324 5.40 5.14 -12.27
N VAL A 325 4.77 5.71 -13.30
CA VAL A 325 4.44 7.14 -13.34
C VAL A 325 2.99 7.44 -12.97
N TYR A 326 2.14 6.41 -12.91
CA TYR A 326 0.72 6.54 -12.65
C TYR A 326 0.14 5.29 -12.02
N SER A 327 -0.66 5.48 -10.96
CA SER A 327 -1.43 4.40 -10.33
C SER A 327 -2.73 4.90 -9.68
N GLY A 328 -3.38 4.04 -8.91
CA GLY A 328 -4.54 4.39 -8.08
C GLY A 328 -4.25 5.49 -7.06
N HIS A 329 -3.01 5.68 -6.68
CA HIS A 329 -2.55 6.76 -5.81
C HIS A 329 -2.33 8.10 -6.52
N GLY A 330 -2.40 8.19 -7.84
CA GLY A 330 -2.19 9.40 -8.62
C GLY A 330 -1.06 9.28 -9.63
N ASN A 331 -0.48 10.42 -10.03
CA ASN A 331 0.64 10.41 -10.95
C ASN A 331 1.81 11.27 -10.44
N SER A 332 3.02 10.86 -10.82
CA SER A 332 4.27 11.51 -10.38
C SER A 332 4.59 12.79 -11.14
N GLU A 333 3.82 13.12 -12.18
CA GLU A 333 4.14 14.18 -13.15
C GLU A 333 3.18 15.38 -13.14
N VAL A 334 2.14 15.34 -12.29
CA VAL A 334 1.27 16.50 -12.11
C VAL A 334 2.03 17.60 -11.38
N PHE A 335 2.41 18.62 -12.12
CA PHE A 335 3.00 19.82 -11.54
C PHE A 335 1.91 20.79 -11.10
N ARG A 336 1.99 21.23 -9.84
CA ARG A 336 1.17 22.31 -9.26
C ARG A 336 2.07 23.20 -8.42
N ASP A 337 1.84 24.49 -8.50
CA ASP A 337 2.57 25.49 -7.70
C ASP A 337 1.98 25.56 -6.27
N PHE A 338 1.97 24.43 -5.60
CA PHE A 338 1.62 24.37 -4.17
C PHE A 338 2.66 23.57 -3.40
N THR A 339 2.98 24.04 -2.23
CA THR A 339 3.99 23.46 -1.37
C THR A 339 3.41 23.25 0.03
N VAL A 340 3.85 22.19 0.70
CA VAL A 340 3.46 21.91 2.10
C VAL A 340 3.99 22.96 3.04
N ARG A 341 5.22 23.43 2.78
CA ARG A 341 5.94 24.43 3.55
C ARG A 341 6.94 25.16 2.66
N LYS A 342 7.31 26.35 3.04
CA LYS A 342 8.33 27.17 2.37
C LYS A 342 9.50 27.41 3.32
N MET A 343 10.69 27.45 2.79
CA MET A 343 11.86 27.91 3.54
C MET A 343 11.95 29.43 3.38
N ASP A 344 12.07 30.14 4.46
CA ASP A 344 12.28 31.58 4.44
C ASP A 344 13.77 31.93 4.23
N ILE A 345 14.07 33.22 4.21
CA ILE A 345 15.44 33.72 3.98
C ILE A 345 16.40 33.46 5.14
N THR A 346 15.87 33.07 6.30
CA THR A 346 16.68 32.72 7.49
C THR A 346 16.96 31.22 7.55
N GLY A 347 16.31 30.43 6.68
CA GLY A 347 16.41 28.98 6.65
C GLY A 347 15.33 28.27 7.49
N ASP A 348 14.37 29.02 8.02
CA ASP A 348 13.28 28.46 8.82
C ASP A 348 12.12 28.01 7.94
N TRP A 349 11.42 26.94 8.37
CA TRP A 349 10.22 26.47 7.72
C TRP A 349 9.00 27.32 8.09
N THR A 350 8.29 27.78 7.06
CA THR A 350 7.08 28.60 7.20
C THR A 350 5.90 27.98 6.47
N CYS A 351 4.69 28.29 6.96
CA CYS A 351 3.46 27.88 6.31
C CYS A 351 3.15 28.81 5.12
N PRO A 352 2.94 28.27 3.90
CA PRO A 352 2.53 29.10 2.76
C PRO A 352 1.12 29.66 2.98
N GLU A 353 0.83 30.82 2.41
CA GLU A 353 -0.51 31.38 2.43
C GLU A 353 -1.45 30.64 1.45
N PRO A 354 -2.76 30.57 1.75
CA PRO A 354 -3.75 30.02 0.85
C PRO A 354 -3.78 30.74 -0.51
N THR A 355 -4.08 29.98 -1.54
CA THR A 355 -4.38 30.50 -2.88
C THR A 355 -5.78 30.11 -3.30
N TYR A 356 -6.24 30.61 -4.45
CA TYR A 356 -7.56 30.26 -4.98
C TYR A 356 -7.75 28.74 -5.13
N ASN A 357 -6.73 28.04 -5.58
CA ASN A 357 -6.78 26.63 -5.91
C ASN A 357 -6.08 25.69 -4.89
N TYR A 358 -5.57 26.26 -3.78
CA TYR A 358 -4.90 25.47 -2.75
C TYR A 358 -5.03 26.06 -1.35
N LEU A 359 -5.51 25.26 -0.41
CA LEU A 359 -5.51 25.54 1.02
C LEU A 359 -4.41 24.71 1.69
N PRO A 360 -3.30 25.31 2.17
CA PRO A 360 -2.28 24.56 2.89
C PRO A 360 -2.82 23.95 4.19
N ALA A 361 -2.47 22.70 4.47
CA ALA A 361 -2.92 22.04 5.70
C ALA A 361 -2.41 22.76 6.97
N CYS A 362 -1.19 23.28 6.95
CA CYS A 362 -0.68 24.09 8.06
C CYS A 362 -1.48 25.39 8.29
N TRP A 363 -2.01 25.99 7.22
CA TRP A 363 -2.87 27.16 7.37
C TRP A 363 -4.18 26.79 8.08
N GLN A 364 -4.80 25.70 7.65
CA GLN A 364 -6.03 25.21 8.25
C GLN A 364 -5.83 24.79 9.72
N ALA A 365 -4.68 24.22 10.07
CA ALA A 365 -4.31 23.97 11.47
C ALA A 365 -4.43 25.26 12.33
N GLY A 366 -3.91 26.36 11.80
CA GLY A 366 -4.04 27.67 12.46
C GLY A 366 -5.48 28.14 12.59
N GLU A 367 -6.30 27.96 11.55
CA GLU A 367 -7.72 28.36 11.57
C GLU A 367 -8.55 27.53 12.58
N ILE A 368 -8.30 26.22 12.66
CA ILE A 368 -8.95 25.35 13.65
C ILE A 368 -8.65 25.85 15.08
N ILE A 369 -7.37 26.08 15.39
CA ILE A 369 -6.96 26.56 16.72
C ILE A 369 -7.50 27.96 17.01
N LEU A 370 -7.50 28.85 16.01
CA LEU A 370 -8.09 30.19 16.14
C LEU A 370 -9.55 30.11 16.55
N ASN A 371 -10.34 29.33 15.81
CA ASN A 371 -11.78 29.20 16.04
C ASN A 371 -12.08 28.61 17.43
N ARG A 372 -11.36 27.56 17.84
CA ARG A 372 -11.51 26.96 19.16
C ARG A 372 -11.16 27.92 20.29
N CYS A 373 -10.03 28.63 20.14
CA CYS A 373 -9.59 29.62 21.12
C CYS A 373 -10.60 30.77 21.31
N LEU A 374 -11.14 31.27 20.22
CA LEU A 374 -12.18 32.31 20.27
C LEU A 374 -13.49 31.80 20.89
N ALA A 375 -13.86 30.55 20.58
CA ALA A 375 -15.06 29.92 21.13
C ALA A 375 -14.99 29.74 22.65
N GLU A 376 -13.80 29.60 23.22
CA GLU A 376 -13.58 29.58 24.66
C GLU A 376 -13.62 30.98 25.32
N GLY A 377 -13.75 32.06 24.54
CA GLY A 377 -13.80 33.41 25.03
C GLY A 377 -12.45 34.05 25.34
N ASN A 378 -11.36 33.49 24.81
CA ASN A 378 -10.04 34.08 24.96
C ASN A 378 -9.89 35.36 24.12
N GLU A 379 -8.92 36.19 24.48
CA GLU A 379 -8.64 37.45 23.79
C GLU A 379 -8.13 37.20 22.36
N ALA A 380 -8.60 38.00 21.40
CA ALA A 380 -8.28 37.81 19.97
C ALA A 380 -6.77 37.83 19.66
N ILE A 381 -5.99 38.61 20.39
CA ILE A 381 -4.53 38.68 20.23
C ILE A 381 -3.88 37.36 20.65
N GLU A 382 -4.33 36.78 21.75
CA GLU A 382 -3.84 35.47 22.19
C GLU A 382 -4.21 34.37 21.20
N CYS A 383 -5.46 34.39 20.71
CA CYS A 383 -5.90 33.40 19.71
C CYS A 383 -5.17 33.52 18.38
N ALA A 384 -4.84 34.72 17.93
CA ALA A 384 -4.01 34.95 16.75
C ALA A 384 -2.59 34.39 16.94
N LYS A 385 -2.03 34.54 18.15
CA LYS A 385 -0.73 33.96 18.48
C LYS A 385 -0.79 32.42 18.43
N ARG A 386 -1.77 31.79 19.08
CA ARG A 386 -1.95 30.33 19.06
C ARG A 386 -2.17 29.78 17.64
N SER A 387 -2.88 30.52 16.81
CA SER A 387 -3.04 30.19 15.37
C SER A 387 -1.70 30.20 14.64
N SER A 388 -0.86 31.21 14.88
CA SER A 388 0.49 31.28 14.31
C SER A 388 1.38 30.15 14.81
N ASP A 389 1.32 29.84 16.10
CA ASP A 389 2.06 28.72 16.69
C ASP A 389 1.62 27.39 16.09
N ALA A 390 0.33 27.19 15.82
CA ALA A 390 -0.19 25.98 15.18
C ALA A 390 0.31 25.82 13.74
N ARG A 391 0.33 26.89 12.96
CA ARG A 391 0.90 26.88 11.61
C ARG A 391 2.39 26.52 11.64
N TYR A 392 3.13 27.08 12.58
CA TYR A 392 4.54 26.77 12.77
C TYR A 392 4.75 25.32 13.20
N ASN A 393 4.03 24.84 14.20
CA ASN A 393 4.17 23.47 14.71
C ASN A 393 3.86 22.43 13.62
N PHE A 394 2.83 22.66 12.81
CA PHE A 394 2.48 21.77 11.69
C PHE A 394 3.65 21.57 10.71
N VAL A 395 4.35 22.65 10.35
CA VAL A 395 5.45 22.58 9.36
C VAL A 395 6.76 22.03 9.92
N GLN A 396 6.87 21.86 11.24
CA GLN A 396 8.04 21.27 11.90
C GLN A 396 8.01 19.74 11.95
N VAL A 397 6.85 19.12 11.72
CA VAL A 397 6.70 17.67 11.67
C VAL A 397 6.69 17.16 10.23
N ASP A 398 6.78 15.84 10.06
CA ASP A 398 6.68 15.21 8.76
C ASP A 398 5.23 15.24 8.21
N THR A 399 5.05 14.71 7.00
CA THR A 399 3.79 14.79 6.27
C THR A 399 2.61 14.11 6.93
N ILE A 400 2.83 12.95 7.57
CA ILE A 400 1.76 12.16 8.18
C ILE A 400 1.29 12.81 9.49
N HIS A 401 2.24 13.26 10.29
CA HIS A 401 2.01 13.65 11.68
C HIS A 401 1.60 15.11 11.84
N GLY A 402 1.60 15.91 10.76
CA GLY A 402 1.16 17.30 10.78
C GLY A 402 -0.26 17.47 11.33
N PHE A 403 -1.17 16.59 10.96
CA PHE A 403 -2.56 16.62 11.45
C PHE A 403 -2.65 16.34 12.96
N MET A 404 -1.73 15.57 13.52
CA MET A 404 -1.68 15.27 14.95
C MET A 404 -1.25 16.47 15.80
N THR A 405 -0.71 17.52 15.19
CA THR A 405 -0.38 18.76 15.91
C THR A 405 -1.62 19.52 16.37
N VAL A 406 -2.82 19.14 15.89
CA VAL A 406 -4.11 19.73 16.28
C VAL A 406 -4.93 18.67 17.04
N PRO A 407 -4.80 18.59 18.36
CA PRO A 407 -5.46 17.56 19.16
C PRO A 407 -6.98 17.57 18.99
N GLY A 408 -7.58 16.38 18.90
CA GLY A 408 -9.03 16.22 18.81
C GLY A 408 -9.67 16.89 17.57
N SER A 409 -8.90 17.08 16.49
CA SER A 409 -9.47 17.59 15.24
C SER A 409 -10.26 16.51 14.49
N THR A 410 -11.35 16.94 13.84
CA THR A 410 -12.18 16.07 13.02
C THR A 410 -11.91 16.31 11.53
N PRO A 411 -12.20 15.35 10.66
CA PRO A 411 -12.02 15.51 9.21
C PRO A 411 -12.72 16.74 8.63
N GLU A 412 -13.89 17.09 9.17
CA GLU A 412 -14.70 18.23 8.71
C GLU A 412 -14.01 19.57 9.00
N GLU A 413 -13.27 19.68 10.11
CA GLU A 413 -12.52 20.88 10.44
C GLU A 413 -11.38 21.16 9.45
N TRP A 414 -10.85 20.11 8.80
CA TRP A 414 -9.75 20.24 7.84
C TRP A 414 -10.20 20.68 6.45
N LEU A 415 -11.50 20.66 6.16
CA LEU A 415 -12.06 21.06 4.86
C LEU A 415 -11.37 20.32 3.69
N ASP A 416 -10.93 21.08 2.69
CA ASP A 416 -10.14 20.61 1.54
C ASP A 416 -8.64 20.91 1.67
N ALA A 417 -8.16 21.09 2.90
CA ALA A 417 -6.77 21.44 3.14
C ALA A 417 -5.80 20.38 2.64
N GLY A 418 -4.70 20.82 2.06
CA GLY A 418 -3.64 19.96 1.55
C GLY A 418 -3.87 19.41 0.14
N GLN A 419 -5.00 19.73 -0.52
CA GLN A 419 -5.32 19.24 -1.86
C GLN A 419 -5.62 20.37 -2.85
N PRO A 420 -5.39 20.14 -4.17
CA PRO A 420 -5.82 21.08 -5.20
C PRO A 420 -7.34 21.21 -5.25
N ARG A 421 -7.84 22.43 -5.45
CA ARG A 421 -9.28 22.73 -5.55
C ARG A 421 -9.80 22.75 -6.99
N ASP A 422 -8.91 22.87 -7.97
CA ASP A 422 -9.24 23.03 -9.40
C ASP A 422 -9.31 21.71 -10.16
N ILE A 423 -8.82 20.62 -9.58
CA ILE A 423 -8.87 19.28 -10.17
C ILE A 423 -9.24 18.25 -9.12
N PHE A 424 -9.83 17.15 -9.58
CA PHE A 424 -10.04 16.01 -8.72
C PHE A 424 -8.76 15.17 -8.65
N LEU A 425 -7.91 15.49 -7.69
CA LEU A 425 -6.77 14.68 -7.28
C LEU A 425 -6.89 14.39 -5.80
N PRO A 426 -6.39 13.25 -5.34
CA PRO A 426 -6.25 13.02 -3.91
C PRO A 426 -5.35 14.09 -3.31
N SER A 427 -5.62 14.40 -2.07
CA SER A 427 -4.79 15.28 -1.29
C SER A 427 -3.44 14.60 -1.06
N PHE A 428 -2.41 15.14 -1.67
CA PHE A 428 -1.05 14.71 -1.43
C PHE A 428 -0.09 15.89 -1.44
N ASN A 429 0.91 15.78 -0.63
CA ASN A 429 1.94 16.80 -0.55
C ASN A 429 2.94 16.57 -1.68
N TYR A 430 2.69 17.18 -2.83
CA TYR A 430 3.50 17.02 -4.03
C TYR A 430 4.99 17.33 -3.79
N LYS A 431 5.85 16.41 -4.20
CA LYS A 431 7.30 16.50 -4.03
C LYS A 431 8.01 16.61 -5.38
N PRO A 432 8.13 17.82 -5.97
CA PRO A 432 8.61 17.99 -7.34
C PRO A 432 10.00 17.40 -7.61
N ARG A 433 10.88 17.35 -6.58
CA ARG A 433 12.21 16.74 -6.70
C ARG A 433 12.22 15.22 -6.74
N LYS A 434 11.07 14.59 -6.56
CA LYS A 434 10.85 13.15 -6.73
C LYS A 434 10.05 12.84 -7.99
N SER A 435 9.71 13.85 -8.82
CA SER A 435 9.08 13.61 -10.13
C SER A 435 10.03 12.85 -11.06
N VAL A 436 9.48 12.10 -12.00
CA VAL A 436 10.27 11.35 -12.99
C VAL A 436 11.03 12.31 -13.90
N GLN A 437 10.41 13.42 -14.34
CA GLN A 437 11.07 14.44 -15.13
C GLN A 437 12.29 15.02 -14.43
N TYR A 438 12.18 15.30 -13.13
CA TYR A 438 13.31 15.78 -12.34
C TYR A 438 14.42 14.74 -12.25
N GLY A 439 14.07 13.47 -11.98
CA GLY A 439 15.02 12.36 -11.95
C GLY A 439 15.77 12.19 -13.26
N LEU A 440 15.06 12.24 -14.41
CA LEU A 440 15.67 12.12 -15.74
C LEU A 440 16.62 13.29 -16.08
N ALA A 441 16.37 14.48 -15.53
CA ALA A 441 17.22 15.65 -15.73
C ALA A 441 18.50 15.62 -14.90
N MET A 442 18.58 14.71 -13.90
CA MET A 442 19.71 14.66 -12.98
C MET A 442 20.87 13.85 -13.52
N GLN A 443 22.07 14.24 -13.10
CA GLN A 443 23.32 13.50 -13.29
C GLN A 443 24.15 13.60 -12.01
N ASN A 444 24.87 12.54 -11.70
CA ASN A 444 25.89 12.52 -10.65
C ASN A 444 27.25 12.36 -11.29
N PHE A 445 28.15 13.29 -11.01
CA PHE A 445 29.52 13.38 -11.55
C PHE A 445 30.57 13.06 -10.49
N ASP A 446 30.25 12.30 -9.45
CA ASP A 446 31.23 11.81 -8.47
C ASP A 446 32.36 11.03 -9.18
N ASP A 447 32.03 10.39 -10.30
CA ASP A 447 32.95 9.85 -11.27
C ASP A 447 32.74 10.57 -12.61
N PRO A 448 33.61 11.54 -12.99
CA PRO A 448 33.45 12.31 -14.22
C PRO A 448 33.56 11.49 -15.51
N ASP A 449 34.25 10.34 -15.44
CA ASP A 449 34.46 9.44 -16.60
C ASP A 449 33.26 8.49 -16.80
N ASP A 450 32.46 8.26 -15.73
CA ASP A 450 31.25 7.43 -15.78
C ASP A 450 30.12 8.09 -14.98
N PRO A 451 29.52 9.18 -15.45
CA PRO A 451 28.47 9.89 -14.75
C PRO A 451 27.19 9.07 -14.67
N LEU A 452 26.64 8.97 -13.47
CA LEU A 452 25.39 8.25 -13.23
C LEU A 452 24.18 9.09 -13.64
N ARG A 453 23.16 8.43 -14.18
CA ARG A 453 21.86 9.01 -14.51
C ARG A 453 20.78 7.94 -14.55
N TYR A 454 19.54 8.34 -14.30
CA TYR A 454 18.39 7.48 -14.49
C TYR A 454 18.03 7.34 -15.99
N ARG A 455 17.61 6.13 -16.39
CA ARG A 455 17.16 5.82 -17.75
C ARG A 455 16.00 4.83 -17.67
N TRP A 456 14.82 5.33 -17.43
CA TRP A 456 13.64 4.51 -17.22
C TRP A 456 12.79 4.36 -18.48
N GLY A 457 12.15 3.21 -18.66
CA GLY A 457 10.88 3.07 -19.37
C GLY A 457 9.73 3.39 -18.42
N PHE A 458 8.63 3.90 -18.94
CA PHE A 458 7.49 4.35 -18.12
C PHE A 458 6.38 3.32 -18.15
N VAL A 459 5.83 2.98 -17.00
CA VAL A 459 4.66 2.12 -16.86
C VAL A 459 3.59 2.81 -16.02
N GLY A 460 2.35 2.40 -16.19
CA GLY A 460 1.26 2.68 -15.30
C GLY A 460 0.75 1.38 -14.68
N SER A 461 0.14 1.45 -13.52
CA SER A 461 -0.39 0.29 -12.81
C SER A 461 -1.63 0.68 -12.02
N THR A 462 -2.32 -0.27 -11.40
CA THR A 462 -3.47 0.07 -10.58
C THR A 462 -3.12 0.36 -9.14
N ASP A 463 -2.15 -0.34 -8.58
CA ASP A 463 -1.89 -0.33 -7.14
C ASP A 463 -3.18 -0.65 -6.34
N THR A 464 -3.93 -1.63 -6.86
CA THR A 464 -5.21 -2.04 -6.28
C THR A 464 -5.00 -2.88 -5.03
N HIS A 465 -5.75 -2.60 -3.97
CA HIS A 465 -5.72 -3.36 -2.72
C HIS A 465 -6.89 -4.35 -2.58
N SER A 466 -7.48 -4.74 -3.70
CA SER A 466 -8.61 -5.67 -3.75
C SER A 466 -8.44 -6.78 -4.80
N ALA A 467 -7.21 -7.07 -5.21
CA ALA A 467 -6.84 -8.05 -6.23
C ALA A 467 -7.57 -7.85 -7.59
N ARG A 468 -8.10 -6.65 -7.84
CA ARG A 468 -8.83 -6.30 -9.07
C ARG A 468 -7.87 -5.77 -10.13
N ALA A 469 -7.01 -6.66 -10.62
CA ALA A 469 -6.02 -6.36 -11.64
C ALA A 469 -6.61 -5.56 -12.82
N GLY A 470 -5.99 -4.46 -13.20
CA GLY A 470 -6.48 -3.61 -14.29
C GLY A 470 -7.75 -2.83 -13.99
N ASN A 471 -8.13 -2.66 -12.72
CA ASN A 471 -9.28 -1.86 -12.31
C ASN A 471 -9.00 -0.36 -12.46
N GLY A 472 -8.98 0.12 -13.73
CA GLY A 472 -8.59 1.47 -14.08
C GLY A 472 -9.68 2.54 -13.96
N PHE A 473 -10.94 2.18 -13.71
CA PHE A 473 -12.08 3.12 -13.78
C PHE A 473 -12.73 3.32 -12.42
N LYS A 474 -12.07 4.05 -11.54
CA LYS A 474 -12.62 4.41 -10.23
C LYS A 474 -13.60 5.60 -10.29
N GLN A 475 -13.81 6.23 -11.44
CA GLN A 475 -14.69 7.39 -11.60
C GLN A 475 -16.18 7.04 -11.40
N ALA A 476 -16.60 5.86 -11.86
CA ALA A 476 -17.92 5.35 -11.58
C ALA A 476 -17.92 4.62 -10.23
N HIS A 477 -18.87 4.94 -9.36
CA HIS A 477 -18.97 4.33 -8.02
C HIS A 477 -17.68 4.46 -7.19
N ARG A 478 -17.06 5.61 -7.23
CA ARG A 478 -15.76 5.88 -6.63
C ARG A 478 -15.60 5.34 -5.20
N LEU A 479 -16.54 5.64 -4.30
CA LEU A 479 -16.46 5.20 -2.90
C LEU A 479 -16.47 3.69 -2.72
N SER A 480 -17.05 2.94 -3.65
CA SER A 480 -17.09 1.47 -3.60
C SER A 480 -15.96 0.80 -4.39
N THR A 481 -15.19 1.57 -5.16
CA THR A 481 -14.09 1.07 -6.00
C THR A 481 -12.72 1.60 -5.59
N THR A 482 -12.65 2.51 -4.62
CA THR A 482 -11.39 2.97 -4.01
C THR A 482 -10.99 2.04 -2.87
N ASP A 483 -9.70 2.01 -2.56
CA ASP A 483 -9.14 1.12 -1.55
C ASP A 483 -9.20 1.72 -0.14
N ALA A 484 -9.38 3.04 0.00
CA ALA A 484 -9.45 3.74 1.28
C ALA A 484 -10.82 4.41 1.47
N THR A 485 -11.79 3.69 1.96
CA THR A 485 -13.19 4.15 2.10
C THR A 485 -13.65 4.38 3.53
N GLY A 486 -12.81 4.08 4.51
CA GLY A 486 -13.15 4.18 5.93
C GLY A 486 -14.05 3.03 6.41
N VAL A 487 -14.61 3.19 7.60
CA VAL A 487 -15.49 2.16 8.19
C VAL A 487 -16.89 2.18 7.58
N ARG A 488 -17.58 1.03 7.64
CA ARG A 488 -18.85 0.77 6.96
C ARG A 488 -20.01 1.66 7.41
N ASP A 489 -20.09 1.94 8.71
CA ASP A 489 -21.24 2.64 9.30
C ASP A 489 -20.89 3.29 10.66
N SER A 490 -21.82 4.10 11.17
CA SER A 490 -21.65 4.82 12.43
C SER A 490 -21.46 3.93 13.67
N PHE A 491 -21.91 2.68 13.64
CA PHE A 491 -21.64 1.72 14.73
C PHE A 491 -20.14 1.43 14.79
N TRP A 492 -19.53 1.08 13.66
CA TRP A 492 -18.10 0.82 13.59
C TRP A 492 -17.26 2.06 13.83
N GLU A 493 -17.72 3.22 13.36
CA GLU A 493 -17.09 4.49 13.65
C GLU A 493 -17.03 4.74 15.17
N THR A 494 -18.14 4.52 15.89
CA THR A 494 -18.18 4.64 17.35
C THR A 494 -17.22 3.64 18.03
N ILE A 495 -17.16 2.39 17.55
CA ILE A 495 -16.25 1.37 18.09
C ILE A 495 -14.78 1.80 17.92
N PHE A 496 -14.41 2.29 16.76
CA PHE A 496 -13.04 2.74 16.49
C PHE A 496 -12.71 4.07 17.20
N ALA A 497 -13.65 4.99 17.28
CA ALA A 497 -13.48 6.21 18.06
C ALA A 497 -13.26 5.91 19.54
N SER A 498 -13.94 4.90 20.10
CA SER A 498 -13.77 4.51 21.50
C SER A 498 -12.40 3.86 21.78
N THR A 499 -11.74 3.32 20.76
CA THR A 499 -10.38 2.75 20.88
C THR A 499 -9.29 3.74 20.50
N ALA A 500 -9.64 4.86 19.85
CA ALA A 500 -8.74 5.98 19.67
C ALA A 500 -8.47 6.63 21.03
N VAL A 501 -7.26 7.09 21.25
CA VAL A 501 -7.01 8.09 22.29
C VAL A 501 -7.80 9.32 21.84
N ILE A 502 -9.02 9.49 22.37
CA ILE A 502 -9.80 10.70 22.14
C ILE A 502 -9.04 11.80 22.86
N THR A 503 -8.23 12.52 22.11
CA THR A 503 -7.73 13.80 22.56
C THR A 503 -8.90 14.76 22.46
N GLU A 504 -9.31 15.32 23.59
CA GLU A 504 -10.30 16.40 23.58
C GLU A 504 -9.81 17.53 22.66
N PRO A 505 -10.73 18.19 21.96
CA PRO A 505 -10.37 19.35 21.16
C PRO A 505 -9.71 20.42 22.02
N GLU A 506 -8.45 20.69 21.74
CA GLU A 506 -7.68 21.69 22.49
C GLU A 506 -7.56 22.98 21.67
N PRO A 507 -7.59 24.16 22.32
CA PRO A 507 -7.39 25.44 21.67
C PRO A 507 -5.91 25.80 21.50
N THR A 508 -5.03 24.78 21.58
CA THR A 508 -3.57 24.89 21.43
C THR A 508 -3.04 23.72 20.61
N SER A 509 -2.00 23.97 19.84
CA SER A 509 -1.32 22.91 19.05
C SER A 509 -0.20 22.22 19.83
N LEU A 510 0.07 20.96 19.47
CA LEU A 510 1.22 20.20 19.95
C LEU A 510 2.47 20.57 19.15
N LYS A 511 3.62 20.51 19.81
CA LYS A 511 4.94 20.62 19.18
C LYS A 511 5.38 19.28 18.63
N ALA A 512 6.36 19.28 17.73
CA ALA A 512 6.88 18.06 17.08
C ALA A 512 7.38 17.01 18.09
N ASP A 513 8.02 17.44 19.18
CA ASP A 513 8.54 16.57 20.24
C ASP A 513 7.44 15.97 21.17
N GLN A 514 6.21 16.44 21.03
CA GLN A 514 5.04 15.93 21.75
C GLN A 514 4.23 14.92 20.94
N ILE A 515 4.56 14.71 19.65
CA ILE A 515 3.88 13.78 18.77
C ILE A 515 4.48 12.37 18.93
N ASP A 516 3.64 11.40 19.25
CA ASP A 516 4.01 9.99 19.18
C ASP A 516 3.62 9.44 17.78
N PRO A 517 4.60 9.14 16.91
CA PRO A 517 4.33 8.61 15.59
C PRO A 517 3.54 7.30 15.59
N ALA A 518 3.72 6.46 16.62
CA ALA A 518 3.02 5.20 16.74
C ALA A 518 1.52 5.34 17.05
N SER A 519 1.09 6.52 17.49
CA SER A 519 -0.33 6.79 17.78
C SER A 519 -1.16 7.21 16.55
N ALA A 520 -0.54 7.39 15.38
CA ALA A 520 -1.24 7.72 14.15
C ALA A 520 -2.09 6.55 13.66
N LYS A 521 -3.41 6.66 13.81
CA LYS A 521 -4.38 5.66 13.29
C LYS A 521 -4.80 6.03 11.88
N ILE A 522 -3.89 5.85 10.94
CA ILE A 522 -4.03 6.27 9.54
C ILE A 522 -5.25 5.61 8.89
N PHE A 523 -5.46 4.31 9.14
CA PHE A 523 -6.45 3.50 8.44
C PHE A 523 -7.91 3.70 8.86
N ALA A 524 -8.16 4.34 9.99
CA ALA A 524 -9.52 4.60 10.48
C ALA A 524 -9.92 6.08 10.35
N SER A 525 -9.06 6.95 9.79
CA SER A 525 -9.31 8.37 9.69
C SER A 525 -9.82 8.79 8.31
N GLU A 526 -10.68 9.80 8.26
CA GLU A 526 -11.11 10.43 7.01
C GLU A 526 -9.95 11.07 6.22
N PHE A 527 -8.85 11.41 6.90
CA PHE A 527 -7.66 11.98 6.26
C PHE A 527 -7.03 11.02 5.28
N GLU A 528 -6.96 9.73 5.62
CA GLU A 528 -6.42 8.71 4.73
C GLU A 528 -7.25 8.59 3.46
N ARG A 529 -8.56 8.63 3.60
CA ARG A 529 -9.50 8.57 2.48
C ARG A 529 -9.33 9.72 1.49
N THR A 530 -8.89 10.90 1.96
CA THR A 530 -8.65 12.06 1.10
C THR A 530 -7.24 12.09 0.51
N ASN A 531 -6.30 11.30 1.03
CA ASN A 531 -4.88 11.37 0.68
C ASN A 531 -4.46 10.45 -0.47
N SER A 532 -5.14 9.32 -0.64
CA SER A 532 -4.72 8.31 -1.62
C SER A 532 -5.89 7.49 -2.15
N PHE A 533 -5.62 6.55 -3.06
CA PHE A 533 -6.57 5.56 -3.57
C PHE A 533 -7.77 6.10 -4.36
N LEU A 534 -7.86 7.40 -4.57
CA LEU A 534 -9.00 8.03 -5.27
C LEU A 534 -8.76 8.22 -6.77
N SER A 535 -7.52 8.07 -7.24
CA SER A 535 -7.21 8.15 -8.66
C SER A 535 -7.63 6.87 -9.39
N ALA A 536 -7.95 7.00 -10.68
CA ALA A 536 -8.10 5.83 -11.53
C ALA A 536 -6.75 5.13 -11.66
N GLY A 537 -6.76 3.80 -11.68
CA GLY A 537 -5.55 3.02 -11.92
C GLY A 537 -5.05 3.13 -13.36
N GLY A 538 -3.75 2.91 -13.55
CA GLY A 538 -3.10 2.83 -14.85
C GLY A 538 -2.95 1.41 -15.38
N LEU A 539 -2.36 1.29 -16.56
CA LEU A 539 -1.93 0.02 -17.16
C LEU A 539 -0.52 0.17 -17.71
N ALA A 540 0.24 -0.91 -17.63
CA ALA A 540 1.49 -1.07 -18.39
C ALA A 540 1.17 -1.63 -19.78
N ALA A 541 1.74 -1.03 -20.81
CA ALA A 541 1.72 -1.57 -22.17
C ALA A 541 3.12 -1.96 -22.59
N VAL A 542 3.29 -3.14 -23.22
CA VAL A 542 4.57 -3.63 -23.72
C VAL A 542 4.50 -3.91 -25.21
N HIS A 543 5.55 -3.52 -25.95
CA HIS A 543 5.72 -3.87 -27.36
C HIS A 543 6.49 -5.20 -27.46
N ALA A 544 5.79 -6.30 -27.35
CA ALA A 544 6.35 -7.64 -27.28
C ALA A 544 6.38 -8.34 -28.65
N SER A 545 7.41 -9.17 -28.90
CA SER A 545 7.52 -10.00 -30.10
C SER A 545 6.60 -11.22 -30.11
N GLY A 546 5.97 -11.53 -28.97
CA GLY A 546 5.05 -12.63 -28.74
C GLY A 546 4.24 -12.38 -27.49
N ARG A 547 3.38 -13.36 -27.15
CA ARG A 547 2.52 -13.28 -25.97
C ARG A 547 3.05 -14.06 -24.78
N ASP A 548 4.14 -14.82 -25.00
CA ASP A 548 4.72 -15.64 -23.96
C ASP A 548 5.48 -14.81 -22.92
N ARG A 549 5.77 -15.45 -21.80
CA ARG A 549 6.50 -14.88 -20.66
C ARG A 549 7.82 -14.23 -21.05
N ASP A 550 8.62 -14.91 -21.90
CA ASP A 550 9.92 -14.42 -22.34
C ASP A 550 9.82 -13.16 -23.20
N ALA A 551 8.82 -13.10 -24.08
CA ALA A 551 8.59 -11.96 -24.95
C ALA A 551 8.16 -10.72 -24.15
N ILE A 552 7.25 -10.88 -23.18
CA ILE A 552 6.79 -9.80 -22.28
C ILE A 552 7.97 -9.31 -21.43
N TRP A 553 8.65 -10.23 -20.75
CA TRP A 553 9.79 -9.89 -19.89
C TRP A 553 10.91 -9.17 -20.65
N SER A 554 11.25 -9.68 -21.83
CA SER A 554 12.28 -9.07 -22.67
C SER A 554 11.90 -7.66 -23.14
N ALA A 555 10.63 -7.40 -23.43
CA ALA A 555 10.16 -6.07 -23.80
C ALA A 555 10.30 -5.10 -22.60
N MET A 556 9.95 -5.53 -21.39
CA MET A 556 10.15 -4.76 -20.15
C MET A 556 11.65 -4.46 -19.91
N LYS A 557 12.51 -5.45 -19.99
CA LYS A 557 13.99 -5.28 -19.85
C LYS A 557 14.56 -4.32 -20.88
N ARG A 558 14.05 -4.29 -22.10
CA ARG A 558 14.48 -3.33 -23.15
C ARG A 558 13.78 -1.99 -23.05
N ARG A 559 12.87 -1.77 -22.10
CA ARG A 559 12.09 -0.54 -21.95
C ARG A 559 11.19 -0.25 -23.17
N GLU A 560 10.74 -1.28 -23.85
CA GLU A 560 9.79 -1.22 -24.95
C GLU A 560 8.37 -1.17 -24.37
N VAL A 561 8.09 -0.12 -23.60
CA VAL A 561 6.90 0.01 -22.74
C VAL A 561 6.35 1.43 -22.82
N TYR A 562 5.09 1.58 -22.44
CA TYR A 562 4.51 2.85 -22.04
C TYR A 562 3.43 2.65 -20.97
N GLY A 563 3.13 3.71 -20.22
CA GLY A 563 2.05 3.73 -19.23
C GLY A 563 0.80 4.40 -19.77
N THR A 564 -0.37 3.94 -19.32
CA THR A 564 -1.65 4.62 -19.55
C THR A 564 -2.32 4.95 -18.22
N SER A 565 -3.31 5.84 -18.25
CA SER A 565 -4.16 6.16 -17.10
C SER A 565 -5.45 5.31 -17.05
N GLY A 566 -5.37 4.06 -17.53
CA GLY A 566 -6.44 3.06 -17.46
C GLY A 566 -7.01 2.65 -18.81
N HIS A 567 -6.98 3.50 -19.82
CA HIS A 567 -7.42 3.15 -21.16
C HIS A 567 -6.32 2.40 -21.94
N ARG A 568 -6.72 1.45 -22.76
CA ARG A 568 -5.84 0.83 -23.77
C ARG A 568 -5.80 1.73 -24.99
N ILE A 569 -4.62 2.22 -25.31
CA ILE A 569 -4.40 3.18 -26.40
C ILE A 569 -3.51 2.53 -27.45
#